data_a6ed1e8a7fefdacb7439a1570e3d6f09
#
_entry.id   a6ed1e8a7fefdacb7439a1570e3d6f09
#
_cell.length_a   1.000
_cell.length_b   1.000
_cell.length_c   1.000
_cell.angle_alpha   90.00
_cell.angle_beta   90.00
_cell.angle_gamma   90.00
#
_symmetry.space_group_name_H-M   'P 1'
#
loop_
_entity.id
_entity.type
_entity.pdbx_description
1 polymer ?
#
loop_
_entity_poly.entity_id
_entity_poly.type
_entity_poly.pdbx_seq_one_letter_code
_entity_poly.pdbx_strand_id
1 'polypeptide(L)'
;MKTGIYLSYSGLGANLIHLAYCHQVAKKYGPVTIITLCKNLKEALADDPLIENVFYLDKFTKKFFDIFKLSKILENFNFENILIFYPSLRIHLAAKIAGIKNVYSYKFYKKKNLHLIKTAKLFTEKTLNIESSPTETNFYIKKERLDKIKSEIKNDYFKIVLGVGSSGPTTRWGSKNFS
;
A
#
# COMPACT_ATOMS: atom_id res chain seq x y z
N MET A 1 -10.89 -13.60 10.69
CA MET A 1 -11.56 -12.34 10.23
C MET A 1 -10.75 -11.77 9.08
N LYS A 2 -11.30 -11.77 7.84
CA LYS A 2 -10.54 -11.28 6.67
C LYS A 2 -10.58 -9.76 6.58
N THR A 3 -9.41 -9.14 6.47
CA THR A 3 -9.29 -7.69 6.40
C THR A 3 -8.57 -7.27 5.12
N GLY A 4 -9.21 -6.38 4.37
CA GLY A 4 -8.67 -5.78 3.16
C GLY A 4 -8.11 -4.38 3.40
N ILE A 5 -7.07 -4.03 2.65
CA ILE A 5 -6.53 -2.67 2.58
C ILE A 5 -6.52 -2.24 1.12
N TYR A 6 -7.06 -1.06 0.84
CA TYR A 6 -7.05 -0.50 -0.50
C TYR A 6 -6.06 0.67 -0.61
N LEU A 7 -5.05 0.52 -1.48
CA LEU A 7 -4.05 1.53 -1.80
C LEU A 7 -4.19 1.98 -3.26
N SER A 8 -4.71 3.16 -3.50
CA SER A 8 -5.00 3.68 -4.85
C SER A 8 -3.80 4.40 -5.50
N TYR A 9 -2.61 3.85 -5.31
CA TYR A 9 -1.38 4.44 -5.84
C TYR A 9 -0.73 3.49 -6.84
N SER A 10 -0.35 4.03 -8.02
CA SER A 10 0.35 3.26 -9.06
C SER A 10 1.86 3.18 -8.83
N GLY A 11 2.43 4.14 -8.10
CA GLY A 11 3.85 4.18 -7.78
C GLY A 11 4.19 3.33 -6.55
N LEU A 12 5.32 2.61 -6.60
CA LEU A 12 5.78 1.75 -5.50
C LEU A 12 6.02 2.56 -4.22
N GLY A 13 6.75 3.67 -4.29
CA GLY A 13 7.08 4.49 -3.12
C GLY A 13 5.85 4.98 -2.36
N ALA A 14 4.79 5.41 -3.06
CA ALA A 14 3.54 5.84 -2.43
C ALA A 14 2.81 4.70 -1.71
N ASN A 15 2.93 3.46 -2.19
CA ASN A 15 2.39 2.29 -1.48
C ASN A 15 3.25 1.96 -0.25
N LEU A 16 4.58 2.01 -0.39
CA LEU A 16 5.51 1.69 0.70
C LEU A 16 5.42 2.66 1.88
N ILE A 17 5.11 3.94 1.64
CA ILE A 17 4.81 4.92 2.68
C ILE A 17 3.65 4.46 3.59
N HIS A 18 2.70 3.67 3.06
CA HIS A 18 1.57 3.15 3.83
C HIS A 18 1.86 1.83 4.54
N LEU A 19 3.00 1.18 4.29
CA LEU A 19 3.28 -0.18 4.77
C LEU A 19 3.29 -0.25 6.31
N ALA A 20 3.86 0.74 6.99
CA ALA A 20 3.84 0.80 8.46
C ALA A 20 2.40 0.73 9.00
N TYR A 21 1.46 1.40 8.34
CA TYR A 21 0.04 1.42 8.71
C TYR A 21 -0.67 0.12 8.34
N CYS A 22 -0.31 -0.50 7.21
CA CYS A 22 -0.78 -1.84 6.85
C CYS A 22 -0.38 -2.86 7.92
N HIS A 23 0.85 -2.78 8.43
CA HIS A 23 1.33 -3.62 9.52
C HIS A 23 0.56 -3.40 10.83
N GLN A 24 0.16 -2.15 11.17
CA GLN A 24 -0.68 -1.90 12.35
C GLN A 24 -2.07 -2.54 12.19
N VAL A 25 -2.65 -2.47 11.00
CA VAL A 25 -3.92 -3.16 10.69
C VAL A 25 -3.74 -4.67 10.84
N ALA A 26 -2.67 -5.24 10.29
CA ALA A 26 -2.37 -6.66 10.38
C ALA A 26 -2.11 -7.13 11.82
N LYS A 27 -1.44 -6.34 12.64
CA LYS A 27 -1.26 -6.65 14.07
C LYS A 27 -2.56 -6.74 14.83
N LYS A 28 -3.57 -5.94 14.45
CA LYS A 28 -4.88 -5.94 15.11
C LYS A 28 -5.81 -7.04 14.61
N TYR A 29 -5.81 -7.30 13.31
CA TYR A 29 -6.82 -8.16 12.68
C TYR A 29 -6.28 -9.47 12.11
N GLY A 30 -4.98 -9.73 12.19
CA GLY A 30 -4.26 -10.80 11.50
C GLY A 30 -3.78 -10.37 10.11
N PRO A 31 -3.05 -11.24 9.38
CA PRO A 31 -2.52 -10.94 8.06
C PRO A 31 -3.57 -10.36 7.11
N VAL A 32 -3.18 -9.36 6.32
CA VAL A 32 -4.11 -8.57 5.49
C VAL A 32 -3.88 -8.79 4.01
N THR A 33 -4.95 -8.64 3.23
CA THR A 33 -4.86 -8.57 1.77
C THR A 33 -4.83 -7.13 1.31
N ILE A 34 -3.80 -6.75 0.54
CA ILE A 34 -3.67 -5.41 -0.05
C ILE A 34 -4.22 -5.43 -1.48
N ILE A 35 -5.13 -4.50 -1.79
CA ILE A 35 -5.59 -4.22 -3.15
C ILE A 35 -4.90 -2.94 -3.61
N THR A 36 -4.20 -2.97 -4.75
CA THR A 36 -3.35 -1.86 -5.21
C THR A 36 -3.39 -1.68 -6.73
N LEU A 37 -3.03 -0.48 -7.19
CA LEU A 37 -2.77 -0.16 -8.59
C LEU A 37 -1.28 -0.30 -8.97
N CYS A 38 -0.43 -0.76 -8.05
CA CYS A 38 1.01 -0.92 -8.26
C CYS A 38 1.34 -2.38 -8.62
N LYS A 39 1.80 -2.62 -9.85
CA LYS A 39 2.14 -3.97 -10.35
C LYS A 39 3.23 -4.64 -9.51
N ASN A 40 4.25 -3.89 -9.11
CA ASN A 40 5.45 -4.43 -8.47
C ASN A 40 5.29 -4.60 -6.93
N LEU A 41 4.15 -4.20 -6.35
CA LEU A 41 3.96 -4.28 -4.90
C LEU A 41 3.90 -5.73 -4.41
N LYS A 42 3.33 -6.64 -5.21
CA LYS A 42 3.26 -8.07 -4.87
C LYS A 42 4.64 -8.69 -4.69
N GLU A 43 5.55 -8.37 -5.60
CA GLU A 43 6.95 -8.84 -5.54
C GLU A 43 7.70 -8.22 -4.36
N ALA A 44 7.52 -6.91 -4.14
CA ALA A 44 8.16 -6.19 -3.05
C ALA A 44 7.76 -6.71 -1.66
N LEU A 45 6.53 -7.21 -1.50
CA LEU A 45 6.00 -7.70 -0.22
C LEU A 45 5.89 -9.23 -0.14
N ALA A 46 6.54 -9.97 -1.05
CA ALA A 46 6.41 -11.41 -1.13
C ALA A 46 6.89 -12.17 0.12
N ASP A 47 7.79 -11.57 0.90
CA ASP A 47 8.36 -12.16 2.11
C ASP A 47 7.73 -11.60 3.39
N ASP A 48 6.74 -10.71 3.29
CA ASP A 48 6.13 -10.05 4.45
C ASP A 48 5.08 -10.95 5.12
N PRO A 49 5.32 -11.44 6.35
CA PRO A 49 4.40 -12.36 7.03
C PRO A 49 3.08 -11.70 7.47
N LEU A 50 3.02 -10.37 7.50
CA LEU A 50 1.83 -9.62 7.85
C LEU A 50 0.92 -9.33 6.64
N ILE A 51 1.40 -9.65 5.43
CA ILE A 51 0.66 -9.47 4.19
C ILE A 51 0.32 -10.84 3.61
N GLU A 52 -0.94 -11.25 3.73
CA GLU A 52 -1.43 -12.53 3.21
C GLU A 52 -1.40 -12.57 1.69
N ASN A 53 -1.82 -11.48 1.05
CA ASN A 53 -1.87 -11.38 -0.40
C ASN A 53 -1.80 -9.94 -0.88
N VAL A 54 -1.29 -9.74 -2.09
CA VAL A 54 -1.34 -8.45 -2.80
C VAL A 54 -2.05 -8.65 -4.13
N PHE A 55 -3.21 -8.04 -4.28
CA PHE A 55 -4.02 -8.09 -5.49
C PHE A 55 -3.81 -6.82 -6.31
N TYR A 56 -3.23 -6.99 -7.50
CA TYR A 56 -3.11 -5.91 -8.47
C TYR A 56 -4.44 -5.68 -9.16
N LEU A 57 -4.97 -4.49 -9.00
CA LEU A 57 -6.17 -4.04 -9.68
C LEU A 57 -5.76 -3.30 -10.96
N ASP A 58 -6.09 -3.85 -12.12
CA ASP A 58 -5.81 -3.16 -13.37
C ASP A 58 -6.58 -1.82 -13.44
N LYS A 59 -6.06 -0.87 -14.20
CA LYS A 59 -6.60 0.49 -14.25
C LYS A 59 -8.10 0.47 -14.55
N PHE A 60 -8.90 0.64 -13.50
CA PHE A 60 -10.30 0.92 -13.69
C PHE A 60 -10.43 2.29 -14.34
N THR A 61 -11.21 2.36 -15.38
CA THR A 61 -11.60 3.63 -15.97
C THR A 61 -12.33 4.44 -14.90
N LYS A 62 -12.22 5.76 -14.93
CA LYS A 62 -12.83 6.65 -13.93
C LYS A 62 -14.36 6.78 -14.11
N LYS A 63 -15.02 5.79 -14.77
CA LYS A 63 -16.45 5.81 -15.06
C LYS A 63 -17.26 5.39 -13.84
N PHE A 64 -18.45 5.94 -13.71
CA PHE A 64 -19.36 5.64 -12.60
C PHE A 64 -19.73 4.15 -12.52
N PHE A 65 -19.96 3.50 -13.67
CA PHE A 65 -20.29 2.07 -13.76
C PHE A 65 -19.19 1.12 -13.24
N ASP A 66 -17.97 1.60 -13.07
CA ASP A 66 -16.88 0.79 -12.50
C ASP A 66 -17.08 0.45 -11.02
N ILE A 67 -18.03 1.11 -10.34
CA ILE A 67 -18.41 0.79 -8.96
C ILE A 67 -18.91 -0.66 -8.87
N PHE A 68 -19.78 -1.08 -9.79
CA PHE A 68 -20.32 -2.44 -9.78
C PHE A 68 -19.25 -3.51 -10.13
N LYS A 69 -18.35 -3.18 -11.05
CA LYS A 69 -17.22 -4.08 -11.35
C LYS A 69 -16.30 -4.24 -10.13
N LEU A 70 -16.00 -3.13 -9.46
CA LEU A 70 -15.17 -3.15 -8.26
C LEU A 70 -15.89 -3.88 -7.12
N SER A 71 -17.20 -3.69 -6.94
CA SER A 71 -17.94 -4.39 -5.90
C SER A 71 -17.91 -5.91 -6.08
N LYS A 72 -18.09 -6.42 -7.31
CA LYS A 72 -17.97 -7.84 -7.62
C LYS A 72 -16.58 -8.40 -7.33
N ILE A 73 -15.52 -7.62 -7.61
CA ILE A 73 -14.17 -8.03 -7.26
C ILE A 73 -13.99 -8.09 -5.74
N LEU A 74 -14.48 -7.09 -5.01
CA LEU A 74 -14.37 -7.04 -3.55
C LEU A 74 -15.18 -8.15 -2.87
N GLU A 75 -16.34 -8.50 -3.40
CA GLU A 75 -17.18 -9.59 -2.92
C GLU A 75 -16.45 -10.93 -2.89
N ASN A 76 -15.63 -11.24 -3.91
CA ASN A 76 -14.86 -12.49 -4.00
C ASN A 76 -13.84 -12.67 -2.86
N PHE A 77 -13.43 -11.60 -2.18
CA PHE A 77 -12.49 -11.68 -1.07
C PHE A 77 -13.16 -12.01 0.27
N ASN A 78 -14.47 -11.82 0.40
CA ASN A 78 -15.23 -12.04 1.63
C ASN A 78 -14.63 -11.27 2.83
N PHE A 79 -14.28 -9.99 2.62
CA PHE A 79 -13.76 -9.16 3.70
C PHE A 79 -14.84 -8.81 4.72
N GLU A 80 -14.50 -8.85 5.99
CA GLU A 80 -15.31 -8.27 7.06
C GLU A 80 -15.00 -6.78 7.25
N ASN A 81 -13.71 -6.42 7.11
CA ASN A 81 -13.22 -5.05 7.22
C ASN A 81 -12.47 -4.65 5.95
N ILE A 82 -12.59 -3.37 5.57
CA ILE A 82 -11.73 -2.77 4.56
C ILE A 82 -11.31 -1.37 5.00
N LEU A 83 -10.01 -1.08 4.91
CA LEU A 83 -9.43 0.23 5.16
C LEU A 83 -8.96 0.83 3.84
N ILE A 84 -9.54 1.96 3.45
CA ILE A 84 -9.30 2.62 2.18
C ILE A 84 -8.40 3.83 2.40
N PHE A 85 -7.10 3.67 2.13
CA PHE A 85 -6.09 4.72 2.27
C PHE A 85 -6.09 5.68 1.07
N TYR A 86 -7.28 6.07 0.66
CA TYR A 86 -7.50 7.01 -0.43
C TYR A 86 -8.85 7.71 -0.33
N PRO A 87 -8.95 9.03 -0.56
CA PRO A 87 -10.23 9.74 -0.49
C PRO A 87 -11.09 9.47 -1.73
N SER A 88 -11.87 8.39 -1.72
CA SER A 88 -12.74 8.04 -2.83
C SER A 88 -14.11 7.55 -2.35
N LEU A 89 -15.13 8.34 -2.61
CA LEU A 89 -16.51 7.93 -2.37
C LEU A 89 -16.89 6.70 -3.20
N ARG A 90 -16.39 6.61 -4.42
CA ARG A 90 -16.64 5.47 -5.33
C ARG A 90 -16.17 4.14 -4.76
N ILE A 91 -14.94 4.10 -4.24
CA ILE A 91 -14.38 2.88 -3.64
C ILE A 91 -15.14 2.53 -2.35
N HIS A 92 -15.49 3.53 -1.56
CA HIS A 92 -16.30 3.35 -0.36
C HIS A 92 -17.67 2.72 -0.69
N LEU A 93 -18.37 3.26 -1.70
CA LEU A 93 -19.65 2.73 -2.16
C LEU A 93 -19.50 1.31 -2.73
N ALA A 94 -18.47 1.04 -3.55
CA ALA A 94 -18.23 -0.30 -4.07
C ALA A 94 -18.03 -1.33 -2.94
N ALA A 95 -17.31 -0.96 -1.88
CA ALA A 95 -17.11 -1.82 -0.71
C ALA A 95 -18.44 -2.07 0.05
N LYS A 96 -19.29 -1.06 0.16
CA LYS A 96 -20.62 -1.21 0.76
C LYS A 96 -21.55 -2.10 -0.08
N ILE A 97 -21.55 -1.93 -1.40
CA ILE A 97 -22.33 -2.78 -2.33
C ILE A 97 -21.83 -4.23 -2.29
N ALA A 98 -20.51 -4.45 -2.11
CA ALA A 98 -19.91 -5.76 -1.93
C ALA A 98 -20.28 -6.44 -0.58
N GLY A 99 -21.11 -5.81 0.25
CA GLY A 99 -21.55 -6.38 1.52
C GLY A 99 -20.52 -6.32 2.65
N ILE A 100 -19.42 -5.55 2.49
CA ILE A 100 -18.39 -5.44 3.52
C ILE A 100 -18.95 -4.71 4.73
N LYS A 101 -18.91 -5.36 5.90
CA LYS A 101 -19.52 -4.88 7.14
C LYS A 101 -18.90 -3.55 7.59
N ASN A 102 -17.60 -3.50 7.69
CA ASN A 102 -16.87 -2.35 8.23
C ASN A 102 -16.01 -1.71 7.13
N VAL A 103 -16.45 -0.56 6.64
CA VAL A 103 -15.75 0.18 5.58
C VAL A 103 -15.23 1.51 6.15
N TYR A 104 -13.92 1.62 6.24
CA TYR A 104 -13.22 2.81 6.70
C TYR A 104 -12.52 3.51 5.54
N SER A 105 -12.56 4.83 5.46
CA SER A 105 -11.91 5.58 4.38
C SER A 105 -11.42 6.96 4.80
N TYR A 106 -10.45 7.49 4.07
CA TYR A 106 -9.88 8.83 4.27
C TYR A 106 -10.89 9.97 4.20
N LYS A 107 -12.06 9.76 3.60
CA LYS A 107 -13.07 10.80 3.37
C LYS A 107 -13.37 11.61 4.64
N PHE A 108 -13.40 10.95 5.78
CA PHE A 108 -13.76 11.58 7.06
C PHE A 108 -12.56 12.17 7.81
N TYR A 109 -11.33 11.91 7.36
CA TYR A 109 -10.10 12.26 8.08
C TYR A 109 -9.17 13.19 7.30
N LYS A 110 -9.47 13.44 6.02
CA LYS A 110 -8.65 14.30 5.18
C LYS A 110 -8.85 15.76 5.58
N LYS A 111 -7.92 16.30 6.36
CA LYS A 111 -7.77 17.74 6.51
C LYS A 111 -7.03 18.27 5.27
N LYS A 112 -7.53 19.33 4.64
CA LYS A 112 -6.80 20.07 3.60
C LYS A 112 -5.41 20.40 4.17
N ASN A 113 -4.35 20.15 3.40
CA ASN A 113 -2.95 20.48 3.71
C ASN A 113 -2.19 19.56 4.67
N LEU A 114 -2.68 18.38 5.02
CA LEU A 114 -1.86 17.41 5.72
C LEU A 114 -1.03 16.57 4.74
N HIS A 115 0.25 16.37 5.10
CA HIS A 115 1.12 15.43 4.40
C HIS A 115 0.53 14.01 4.43
N LEU A 116 0.79 13.23 3.36
CA LEU A 116 0.22 11.89 3.19
C LEU A 116 0.48 10.96 4.39
N ILE A 117 1.70 10.95 4.91
CA ILE A 117 2.09 10.16 6.10
C ILE A 117 1.24 10.54 7.32
N LYS A 118 1.10 11.85 7.57
CA LYS A 118 0.31 12.33 8.72
C LYS A 118 -1.17 11.97 8.60
N THR A 119 -1.71 12.03 7.38
CA THR A 119 -3.09 11.61 7.11
C THR A 119 -3.27 10.12 7.35
N ALA A 120 -2.33 9.29 6.87
CA ALA A 120 -2.35 7.84 7.06
C ALA A 120 -2.25 7.47 8.53
N LYS A 121 -1.34 8.13 9.27
CA LYS A 121 -1.17 7.96 10.71
C LYS A 121 -2.46 8.22 11.46
N LEU A 122 -3.02 9.42 11.33
CA LEU A 122 -4.26 9.81 12.01
C LEU A 122 -5.45 8.91 11.67
N PHE A 123 -5.55 8.49 10.41
CA PHE A 123 -6.59 7.56 9.97
C PHE A 123 -6.45 6.21 10.65
N THR A 124 -5.23 5.67 10.70
CA THR A 124 -4.94 4.38 11.33
C THR A 124 -5.20 4.43 12.83
N GLU A 125 -4.67 5.43 13.54
CA GLU A 125 -4.84 5.61 14.97
C GLU A 125 -6.32 5.67 15.34
N LYS A 126 -7.08 6.49 14.62
CA LYS A 126 -8.52 6.63 14.88
C LYS A 126 -9.31 5.36 14.54
N THR A 127 -9.01 4.70 13.40
CA THR A 127 -9.73 3.51 12.97
C THR A 127 -9.44 2.31 13.87
N LEU A 128 -8.20 2.17 14.31
CA LEU A 128 -7.79 1.09 15.19
C LEU A 128 -7.98 1.39 16.67
N ASN A 129 -8.33 2.63 17.02
CA ASN A 129 -8.41 3.13 18.40
C ASN A 129 -7.10 2.85 19.16
N ILE A 130 -5.98 3.32 18.62
CA ILE A 130 -4.65 3.24 19.23
C ILE A 130 -4.08 4.64 19.44
N GLU A 131 -3.31 4.83 20.52
CA GLU A 131 -2.76 6.15 20.88
C GLU A 131 -1.73 6.65 19.89
N SER A 132 -0.87 5.77 19.41
CA SER A 132 0.16 6.11 18.42
C SER A 132 0.49 4.95 17.48
N SER A 133 0.73 5.27 16.22
CA SER A 133 1.25 4.32 15.24
C SER A 133 2.64 4.74 14.76
N PRO A 134 3.58 3.79 14.60
CA PRO A 134 4.89 4.08 14.03
C PRO A 134 4.76 4.57 12.59
N THR A 135 5.69 5.42 12.19
CA THR A 135 5.81 5.92 10.82
C THR A 135 6.91 5.22 10.03
N GLU A 136 7.76 4.49 10.75
CA GLU A 136 8.86 3.74 10.14
C GLU A 136 8.37 2.48 9.47
N THR A 137 8.86 2.26 8.26
CA THR A 137 8.50 1.10 7.46
C THR A 137 9.55 0.01 7.64
N ASN A 138 9.14 -1.15 8.12
CA ASN A 138 9.95 -2.34 8.17
C ASN A 138 9.72 -3.20 6.92
N PHE A 139 10.80 -3.56 6.24
CA PHE A 139 10.79 -4.50 5.14
C PHE A 139 11.21 -5.88 5.62
N TYR A 140 10.42 -6.88 5.27
CA TYR A 140 10.76 -8.27 5.50
C TYR A 140 11.43 -8.84 4.25
N ILE A 141 12.64 -9.37 4.43
CA ILE A 141 13.40 -10.06 3.37
C ILE A 141 13.82 -11.39 3.94
N LYS A 142 13.49 -12.48 3.26
CA LYS A 142 13.94 -13.82 3.68
C LYS A 142 15.46 -13.91 3.66
N LYS A 143 16.00 -14.60 4.66
CA LYS A 143 17.45 -14.78 4.83
C LYS A 143 18.10 -15.34 3.56
N GLU A 144 17.48 -16.30 2.91
CA GLU A 144 17.97 -16.92 1.67
C GLU A 144 18.19 -15.88 0.56
N ARG A 145 17.23 -14.93 0.38
CA ARG A 145 17.37 -13.84 -0.59
C ARG A 145 18.48 -12.87 -0.20
N LEU A 146 18.58 -12.58 1.10
CA LEU A 146 19.61 -11.68 1.61
C LEU A 146 21.01 -12.30 1.42
N ASP A 147 21.16 -13.60 1.70
CA ASP A 147 22.42 -14.32 1.57
C ASP A 147 22.82 -14.43 0.08
N LYS A 148 21.85 -14.67 -0.82
CA LYS A 148 22.10 -14.65 -2.26
C LYS A 148 22.64 -13.28 -2.72
N ILE A 149 21.98 -12.18 -2.33
CA ILE A 149 22.44 -10.84 -2.70
C ILE A 149 23.83 -10.56 -2.11
N LYS A 150 24.08 -10.95 -0.87
CA LYS A 150 25.40 -10.79 -0.24
C LYS A 150 26.50 -11.55 -0.97
N SER A 151 26.22 -12.73 -1.50
CA SER A 151 27.19 -13.49 -2.29
C SER A 151 27.47 -12.88 -3.66
N GLU A 152 26.49 -12.18 -4.26
CA GLU A 152 26.64 -11.50 -5.55
C GLU A 152 27.36 -10.14 -5.41
N ILE A 153 27.26 -9.50 -4.24
CA ILE A 153 27.89 -8.20 -3.97
C ILE A 153 29.23 -8.42 -3.27
N LYS A 154 30.34 -8.24 -4.00
CA LYS A 154 31.68 -8.30 -3.42
C LYS A 154 31.81 -7.28 -2.28
N ASN A 155 32.23 -7.76 -1.10
CA ASN A 155 32.28 -6.92 0.11
C ASN A 155 33.47 -5.96 0.17
N ASP A 156 34.47 -6.12 -0.69
CA ASP A 156 35.79 -5.48 -0.59
C ASP A 156 35.85 -4.06 -1.23
N TYR A 157 34.74 -3.59 -1.78
CA TYR A 157 34.70 -2.29 -2.45
C TYR A 157 33.69 -1.35 -1.81
N PHE A 158 34.01 -0.06 -1.85
CA PHE A 158 33.06 1.00 -1.54
C PHE A 158 31.91 0.97 -2.54
N LYS A 159 30.67 0.97 -2.05
CA LYS A 159 29.46 0.82 -2.87
C LYS A 159 28.74 2.15 -2.97
N ILE A 160 28.51 2.60 -4.21
CA ILE A 160 27.69 3.78 -4.49
C ILE A 160 26.41 3.32 -5.16
N VAL A 161 25.27 3.71 -4.61
CA VAL A 161 23.96 3.46 -5.20
C VAL A 161 23.41 4.77 -5.77
N LEU A 162 23.20 4.79 -7.08
CA LEU A 162 22.62 5.95 -7.77
C LEU A 162 21.14 5.69 -8.07
N GLY A 163 20.26 6.48 -7.46
CA GLY A 163 18.82 6.45 -7.71
C GLY A 163 18.46 7.27 -8.95
N VAL A 164 18.76 6.80 -10.16
CA VAL A 164 18.57 7.52 -11.42
C VAL A 164 17.14 7.54 -11.95
N GLY A 165 16.25 6.72 -11.41
CA GLY A 165 14.88 6.54 -11.87
C GLY A 165 13.85 7.31 -11.05
N SER A 166 12.85 7.88 -11.74
CA SER A 166 11.70 8.51 -11.11
C SER A 166 10.44 8.31 -11.95
N SER A 167 9.26 8.31 -11.30
CA SER A 167 7.97 8.12 -11.97
C SER A 167 7.52 9.31 -12.83
N GLY A 168 8.08 10.50 -12.61
CA GLY A 168 7.69 11.72 -13.32
C GLY A 168 8.83 12.39 -14.08
N PRO A 169 8.55 13.06 -15.20
CA PRO A 169 9.57 13.77 -15.97
C PRO A 169 10.22 14.91 -15.19
N THR A 170 9.48 15.56 -14.29
CA THR A 170 9.96 16.68 -13.46
C THR A 170 10.87 16.25 -12.31
N THR A 171 10.88 14.96 -11.97
CA THR A 171 11.68 14.40 -10.88
C THR A 171 12.86 13.58 -11.38
N ARG A 172 13.06 13.50 -12.69
CA ARG A 172 14.22 12.86 -13.32
C ARG A 172 15.31 13.89 -13.56
N TRP A 173 16.47 13.63 -13.01
CA TRP A 173 17.62 14.54 -13.19
C TRP A 173 18.24 14.44 -14.59
N GLY A 174 17.99 13.35 -15.30
CA GLY A 174 18.51 13.09 -16.64
C GLY A 174 19.94 12.52 -16.64
N SER A 175 20.22 11.64 -17.60
CA SER A 175 21.50 10.93 -17.69
C SER A 175 22.70 11.86 -17.81
N LYS A 176 22.55 12.98 -18.50
CA LYS A 176 23.61 13.99 -18.70
C LYS A 176 24.13 14.64 -17.41
N ASN A 177 23.38 14.57 -16.33
CA ASN A 177 23.73 15.17 -15.05
C ASN A 177 24.41 14.18 -14.10
N PHE A 178 24.54 12.92 -14.49
CA PHE A 178 25.23 11.87 -13.74
C PHE A 178 26.61 11.52 -14.31
N SER A 179 27.01 12.17 -15.42
CA SER A 179 28.31 12.03 -16.06
C SER A 179 29.32 13.04 -15.55
#